data_3c42e0701ade4b456ca139b7ae10dfba
#
_entry.id   3c42e0701ade4b456ca139b7ae10dfba
#
_cell.length_a   1.000
_cell.length_b   1.000
_cell.length_c   1.000
_cell.angle_alpha   90.00
_cell.angle_beta   90.00
_cell.angle_gamma   90.00
#
_symmetry.space_group_name_H-M   'P 1'
#
loop_
_entity.id
_entity.type
_entity.pdbx_description
1 polymer ?
#
loop_
_entity_poly.entity_id
_entity_poly.type
_entity_poly.pdbx_seq_one_letter_code
_entity_poly.pdbx_strand_id
1 'polypeptide(L)'
;VRKNLSFISAFFWLIGFSQSDLKLQYDLRDKLKLDIERFEGGYAVFKKASLSGIIDSTGTVTLQPVNGYLVPFRKGCFFHYTGENNNRKVGLIDFKGDYKIPLDNYDFGLSWNSENGYLVVSKNKKFGLVNYLSDKYELDFLYDSIEYAGESMFFVKKNNKWAIYNPEKGFVSDFVYQRNSYFTKEKSCVEVGRNQYFLVDKENKILLKSKYELINTEASNDYFVSLDRNIDKEGLIDSEGKEVLPLEYSHITIYGDYAIVDKNNTQFFLFNLKTKENKKVKEGSIFFLFDKYFLLNVKNQEFIIDNSLNKVVNESFDRVTFISTDKLQYLITEKNKINNLLNKNFQQIFPDGFTIYALDENQLVIKNKNGYQRLEWDTWKTESLNFDEILPTSDPFFFRVQKNIGLIAKKGGKYGFIEPSGKEILPFIYEEIAGFRNNKAFVVKLNGKYGLINNKNEIIRPFVYDSYGFSKEYMYLSDKGKKEIISTLN
;
A
#
# COMPACT_ATOMS: atom_id res chain seq x y z
N VAL A 1 -8.56 -1.28 -29.66
CA VAL A 1 -8.78 -0.28 -28.61
C VAL A 1 -8.63 -1.00 -27.27
N ARG A 2 -7.41 -1.13 -26.74
CA ARG A 2 -7.13 -1.65 -25.40
C ARG A 2 -6.99 -0.45 -24.46
N LYS A 3 -7.86 -0.38 -23.46
CA LYS A 3 -7.74 0.57 -22.36
C LYS A 3 -6.50 0.17 -21.54
N ASN A 4 -5.54 1.07 -21.47
CA ASN A 4 -4.43 1.00 -20.54
C ASN A 4 -4.98 1.08 -19.12
N LEU A 5 -4.98 -0.04 -18.42
CA LEU A 5 -5.03 -0.08 -16.97
C LEU A 5 -3.59 0.10 -16.47
N SER A 6 -3.22 1.35 -16.28
CA SER A 6 -2.07 1.67 -15.43
C SER A 6 -2.45 1.25 -14.01
N PHE A 7 -1.77 0.21 -13.49
CA PHE A 7 -1.76 -0.10 -12.06
C PHE A 7 -1.06 1.06 -11.34
N ILE A 8 -1.85 2.05 -10.95
CA ILE A 8 -1.47 2.96 -9.87
C ILE A 8 -1.57 2.10 -8.62
N SER A 9 -0.42 1.61 -8.14
CA SER A 9 -0.29 1.12 -6.78
C SER A 9 -0.46 2.33 -5.86
N ALA A 10 -1.70 2.61 -5.49
CA ALA A 10 -1.98 3.48 -4.37
C ALA A 10 -1.42 2.79 -3.14
N PHE A 11 -0.22 3.16 -2.73
CA PHE A 11 0.30 2.92 -1.39
C PHE A 11 -0.59 3.73 -0.43
N PHE A 12 -1.68 3.12 -0.02
CA PHE A 12 -2.40 3.56 1.16
C PHE A 12 -1.49 3.26 2.36
N TRP A 13 -0.74 4.25 2.78
CA TRP A 13 -0.20 4.28 4.12
C TRP A 13 -1.38 4.26 5.08
N LEU A 14 -1.67 3.10 5.62
CA LEU A 14 -2.52 2.95 6.78
C LEU A 14 -1.83 3.69 7.94
N ILE A 15 -2.14 4.98 8.08
CA ILE A 15 -1.88 5.70 9.33
C ILE A 15 -2.60 4.89 10.40
N GLY A 16 -1.84 4.38 11.35
CA GLY A 16 -2.38 3.64 12.47
C GLY A 16 -3.32 4.52 13.29
N PHE A 17 -4.62 4.45 12.97
CA PHE A 17 -5.64 5.12 13.76
C PHE A 17 -5.74 4.46 15.12
N SER A 18 -5.57 5.25 16.17
CA SER A 18 -5.70 4.75 17.52
C SER A 18 -7.15 4.31 17.77
N GLN A 19 -7.30 3.29 18.54
CA GLN A 19 -8.55 2.66 18.91
C GLN A 19 -9.49 3.53 19.71
N SER A 20 -8.89 4.50 20.42
CA SER A 20 -9.60 5.53 21.17
C SER A 20 -10.51 6.41 20.29
N ASP A 21 -10.21 6.53 18.99
CA ASP A 21 -10.84 7.52 18.12
C ASP A 21 -12.33 7.24 17.87
N LEU A 22 -12.73 5.99 17.64
CA LEU A 22 -14.14 5.69 17.37
C LEU A 22 -15.01 5.83 18.63
N LYS A 23 -14.56 5.27 19.75
CA LYS A 23 -15.26 5.40 21.02
C LYS A 23 -15.35 6.86 21.44
N LEU A 24 -14.23 7.56 21.39
CA LEU A 24 -14.16 8.99 21.66
C LEU A 24 -15.12 9.81 20.79
N GLN A 25 -15.17 9.52 19.49
CA GLN A 25 -16.09 10.17 18.55
C GLN A 25 -17.55 10.03 19.02
N TYR A 26 -17.96 8.83 19.42
CA TYR A 26 -19.33 8.59 19.86
C TYR A 26 -19.61 9.17 21.24
N ASP A 27 -18.69 9.06 22.18
CA ASP A 27 -18.83 9.66 23.52
C ASP A 27 -19.01 11.19 23.42
N LEU A 28 -18.23 11.85 22.55
CA LEU A 28 -18.34 13.28 22.31
C LEU A 28 -19.62 13.65 21.54
N ARG A 29 -20.05 12.85 20.55
CA ARG A 29 -21.35 13.04 19.90
C ARG A 29 -22.49 13.02 20.89
N ASP A 30 -22.51 12.02 21.76
CA ASP A 30 -23.58 11.84 22.75
C ASP A 30 -23.56 12.93 23.82
N LYS A 31 -22.36 13.35 24.27
CA LYS A 31 -22.17 14.40 25.26
C LYS A 31 -22.53 15.80 24.74
N LEU A 32 -22.04 16.13 23.53
CA LEU A 32 -22.14 17.50 22.98
C LEU A 32 -23.34 17.69 22.07
N LYS A 33 -24.03 16.63 21.69
CA LYS A 33 -25.13 16.62 20.71
C LYS A 33 -24.75 17.27 19.37
N LEU A 34 -23.47 17.03 18.94
CA LEU A 34 -22.92 17.48 17.68
C LEU A 34 -22.72 16.30 16.75
N ASP A 35 -22.89 16.52 15.45
CA ASP A 35 -22.51 15.53 14.44
C ASP A 35 -21.01 15.64 14.18
N ILE A 36 -20.21 14.81 14.88
CA ILE A 36 -18.76 14.80 14.84
C ILE A 36 -18.32 13.71 13.88
N GLU A 37 -17.52 14.09 12.90
CA GLU A 37 -16.89 13.15 11.95
C GLU A 37 -15.73 12.39 12.61
N ARG A 38 -15.00 11.63 11.83
CA ARG A 38 -13.87 10.85 12.31
C ARG A 38 -12.73 11.75 12.77
N PHE A 39 -12.06 11.36 13.86
CA PHE A 39 -10.83 12.01 14.30
C PHE A 39 -9.64 11.62 13.40
N GLU A 40 -8.87 12.62 13.00
CA GLU A 40 -7.60 12.49 12.31
C GLU A 40 -6.54 13.39 12.96
N GLY A 41 -5.41 12.79 13.36
CA GLY A 41 -4.33 13.54 14.02
C GLY A 41 -4.77 14.27 15.31
N GLY A 42 -5.76 13.74 16.03
CA GLY A 42 -6.28 14.34 17.26
C GLY A 42 -7.40 15.36 17.09
N TYR A 43 -7.85 15.62 15.86
CA TYR A 43 -8.90 16.59 15.53
C TYR A 43 -9.99 15.95 14.69
N ALA A 44 -11.22 16.46 14.82
CA ALA A 44 -12.38 16.05 14.02
C ALA A 44 -13.19 17.25 13.55
N VAL A 45 -13.79 17.09 12.37
CA VAL A 45 -14.81 18.05 11.89
C VAL A 45 -16.12 17.75 12.60
N PHE A 46 -16.82 18.78 13.03
CA PHE A 46 -18.22 18.67 13.44
C PHE A 46 -19.12 19.56 12.60
N LYS A 47 -20.37 19.14 12.45
CA LYS A 47 -21.38 19.86 11.69
C LYS A 47 -22.43 20.47 12.61
N LYS A 48 -22.82 21.70 12.29
CA LYS A 48 -23.93 22.41 12.94
C LYS A 48 -24.75 23.14 11.88
N ALA A 49 -25.86 22.53 11.47
CA ALA A 49 -26.63 22.94 10.29
C ALA A 49 -25.73 22.92 9.01
N SER A 50 -25.62 24.06 8.32
CA SER A 50 -24.76 24.20 7.11
C SER A 50 -23.33 24.64 7.40
N LEU A 51 -22.97 24.76 8.68
CA LEU A 51 -21.65 25.20 9.12
C LEU A 51 -20.80 24.00 9.56
N SER A 52 -19.48 24.11 9.41
CA SER A 52 -18.51 23.11 9.89
C SER A 52 -17.51 23.77 10.84
N GLY A 53 -17.16 23.08 11.91
CA GLY A 53 -16.14 23.50 12.86
C GLY A 53 -15.15 22.38 13.14
N ILE A 54 -14.13 22.65 13.94
CA ILE A 54 -13.12 21.67 14.36
C ILE A 54 -13.14 21.53 15.87
N ILE A 55 -13.05 20.29 16.32
CA ILE A 55 -12.98 19.90 17.72
C ILE A 55 -11.77 19.01 17.96
N ASP A 56 -11.10 19.15 19.09
CA ASP A 56 -10.02 18.29 19.51
C ASP A 56 -10.52 17.04 20.26
N SER A 57 -9.60 16.16 20.60
CA SER A 57 -9.90 14.89 21.31
C SER A 57 -10.37 15.08 22.75
N THR A 58 -10.27 16.27 23.32
CA THR A 58 -10.83 16.57 24.66
C THR A 58 -12.28 17.04 24.59
N GLY A 59 -12.78 17.35 23.40
CA GLY A 59 -14.08 17.94 23.17
C GLY A 59 -14.07 19.48 23.15
N THR A 60 -12.88 20.08 23.08
CA THR A 60 -12.73 21.53 22.97
C THR A 60 -12.85 21.96 21.49
N VAL A 61 -13.71 22.94 21.24
CA VAL A 61 -13.85 23.53 19.91
C VAL A 61 -12.63 24.42 19.62
N THR A 62 -11.81 24.01 18.66
CA THR A 62 -10.60 24.74 18.25
C THR A 62 -10.88 25.72 17.12
N LEU A 63 -11.83 25.38 16.24
CA LEU A 63 -12.37 26.29 15.23
C LEU A 63 -13.91 26.39 15.38
N GLN A 64 -14.40 27.57 15.61
CA GLN A 64 -15.86 27.85 15.63
C GLN A 64 -16.47 27.56 14.25
N PRO A 65 -17.75 27.16 14.19
CA PRO A 65 -18.40 26.85 12.92
C PRO A 65 -18.29 27.95 11.88
N VAL A 66 -17.68 27.63 10.74
CA VAL A 66 -17.52 28.51 9.57
C VAL A 66 -18.46 28.10 8.45
N ASN A 67 -18.75 29.01 7.52
CA ASN A 67 -19.59 28.72 6.37
C ASN A 67 -18.89 27.78 5.40
N GLY A 68 -19.62 26.77 4.88
CA GLY A 68 -19.08 25.76 3.99
C GLY A 68 -18.75 24.45 4.70
N TYR A 69 -17.89 23.63 4.08
CA TYR A 69 -17.52 22.36 4.67
C TYR A 69 -15.99 22.20 4.73
N LEU A 70 -15.58 21.46 5.76
CA LEU A 70 -14.19 21.13 6.03
C LEU A 70 -13.96 19.66 5.69
N VAL A 71 -12.82 19.37 5.06
CA VAL A 71 -12.40 18.00 4.77
C VAL A 71 -11.05 17.79 5.43
N PRO A 72 -10.89 16.81 6.33
CA PRO A 72 -9.61 16.50 6.93
C PRO A 72 -8.53 16.26 5.88
N PHE A 73 -7.37 16.83 6.12
CA PHE A 73 -6.16 16.62 5.35
C PHE A 73 -5.08 16.12 6.30
N ARG A 74 -3.82 16.26 6.00
CA ARG A 74 -2.72 15.74 6.81
C ARG A 74 -2.20 16.77 7.81
N LYS A 75 -1.54 16.30 8.89
CA LYS A 75 -0.82 17.13 9.88
C LYS A 75 -1.67 18.23 10.52
N GLY A 76 -2.95 17.91 10.79
CA GLY A 76 -3.87 18.85 11.45
C GLY A 76 -4.36 19.98 10.55
N CYS A 77 -4.23 19.85 9.23
CA CYS A 77 -4.81 20.77 8.26
C CYS A 77 -6.11 20.22 7.67
N PHE A 78 -6.94 21.13 7.14
CA PHE A 78 -8.24 20.83 6.56
C PHE A 78 -8.44 21.64 5.28
N PHE A 79 -8.93 21.01 4.23
CA PHE A 79 -9.45 21.75 3.10
C PHE A 79 -10.75 22.41 3.50
N HIS A 80 -10.84 23.71 3.29
CA HIS A 80 -12.04 24.50 3.52
C HIS A 80 -12.67 24.87 2.19
N TYR A 81 -13.88 24.40 1.96
CA TYR A 81 -14.66 24.65 0.75
C TYR A 81 -15.83 25.56 1.03
N THR A 82 -16.01 26.60 0.20
CA THR A 82 -17.16 27.53 0.28
C THR A 82 -17.72 27.75 -1.12
N GLY A 83 -18.99 28.24 -1.17
CA GLY A 83 -19.67 28.50 -2.44
C GLY A 83 -20.16 27.23 -3.15
N GLU A 84 -20.88 27.40 -4.22
CA GLU A 84 -21.45 26.33 -5.03
C GLU A 84 -21.09 26.51 -6.51
N ASN A 85 -20.99 25.41 -7.25
CA ASN A 85 -20.73 25.38 -8.67
C ASN A 85 -19.56 26.28 -9.11
N ASN A 86 -19.78 27.23 -10.03
CA ASN A 86 -18.75 28.11 -10.59
C ASN A 86 -18.16 29.14 -9.61
N ASN A 87 -18.78 29.31 -8.44
CA ASN A 87 -18.30 30.21 -7.37
C ASN A 87 -17.64 29.44 -6.20
N ARG A 88 -17.32 28.17 -6.42
CA ARG A 88 -16.64 27.35 -5.41
C ARG A 88 -15.25 27.89 -5.16
N LYS A 89 -14.96 28.14 -3.89
CA LYS A 89 -13.61 28.48 -3.41
C LYS A 89 -13.11 27.39 -2.49
N VAL A 90 -11.82 27.16 -2.52
CA VAL A 90 -11.16 26.23 -1.62
C VAL A 90 -9.90 26.85 -1.05
N GLY A 91 -9.60 26.54 0.18
CA GLY A 91 -8.37 26.92 0.87
C GLY A 91 -7.89 25.78 1.75
N LEU A 92 -6.75 25.94 2.38
CA LEU A 92 -6.23 25.03 3.39
C LEU A 92 -6.09 25.79 4.70
N ILE A 93 -6.71 25.30 5.77
CA ILE A 93 -6.61 25.88 7.10
C ILE A 93 -6.03 24.85 8.08
N ASP A 94 -5.42 25.32 9.15
CA ASP A 94 -5.05 24.45 10.26
C ASP A 94 -6.20 24.31 11.28
N PHE A 95 -5.97 23.51 12.33
CA PHE A 95 -6.97 23.27 13.38
C PHE A 95 -7.32 24.50 14.20
N LYS A 96 -6.56 25.60 14.12
CA LYS A 96 -6.86 26.89 14.78
C LYS A 96 -7.68 27.82 13.88
N GLY A 97 -7.75 27.50 12.59
CA GLY A 97 -8.43 28.33 11.59
C GLY A 97 -7.50 29.27 10.84
N ASP A 98 -6.18 29.14 11.02
CA ASP A 98 -5.20 29.94 10.29
C ASP A 98 -5.03 29.38 8.89
N TYR A 99 -5.22 30.23 7.88
CA TYR A 99 -5.08 29.81 6.49
C TYR A 99 -3.62 29.61 6.10
N LYS A 100 -3.28 28.38 5.72
CA LYS A 100 -2.03 28.00 5.04
C LYS A 100 -2.11 28.30 3.55
N ILE A 101 -3.29 28.18 2.96
CA ILE A 101 -3.61 28.60 1.60
C ILE A 101 -4.95 29.32 1.70
N PRO A 102 -5.03 30.63 1.38
CA PRO A 102 -6.25 31.42 1.47
C PRO A 102 -7.36 30.87 0.59
N LEU A 103 -8.61 31.17 0.93
CA LEU A 103 -9.78 30.81 0.11
C LEU A 103 -9.75 31.53 -1.25
N ASP A 104 -9.65 30.77 -2.34
CA ASP A 104 -9.75 31.28 -3.70
C ASP A 104 -10.26 30.19 -4.66
N ASN A 105 -10.40 30.52 -5.92
CA ASN A 105 -10.75 29.56 -6.99
C ASN A 105 -9.54 28.71 -7.38
N TYR A 106 -9.13 27.86 -6.46
CA TYR A 106 -8.06 26.90 -6.71
C TYR A 106 -8.62 25.53 -7.09
N ASP A 107 -7.85 24.83 -7.90
CA ASP A 107 -7.92 23.39 -8.03
C ASP A 107 -6.65 22.77 -7.43
N PHE A 108 -6.79 21.81 -6.56
CA PHE A 108 -5.65 21.10 -6.00
C PHE A 108 -5.25 19.96 -6.93
N GLY A 109 -3.99 19.98 -7.37
CA GLY A 109 -3.41 18.93 -8.20
C GLY A 109 -3.26 17.62 -7.44
N LEU A 110 -3.25 16.52 -8.16
CA LEU A 110 -3.02 15.17 -7.60
C LEU A 110 -1.55 14.92 -7.24
N SER A 111 -0.63 15.80 -7.65
CA SER A 111 0.80 15.69 -7.37
C SER A 111 1.15 16.39 -6.08
N TRP A 112 1.46 15.63 -5.05
CA TRP A 112 1.86 16.14 -3.74
C TRP A 112 2.93 15.28 -3.08
N ASN A 113 3.84 15.91 -2.34
CA ASN A 113 4.64 15.25 -1.33
C ASN A 113 4.14 15.66 0.05
N SER A 114 3.17 14.91 0.56
CA SER A 114 2.52 15.22 1.82
C SER A 114 3.41 15.03 3.05
N GLU A 115 4.47 14.25 2.97
CA GLU A 115 5.41 14.04 4.07
C GLU A 115 6.23 15.29 4.34
N ASN A 116 6.67 15.96 3.28
CA ASN A 116 7.46 17.18 3.35
C ASN A 116 6.62 18.47 3.27
N GLY A 117 5.28 18.34 3.22
CA GLY A 117 4.39 19.49 3.25
C GLY A 117 4.18 20.20 1.91
N TYR A 118 4.62 19.63 0.80
CA TYR A 118 4.43 20.21 -0.52
C TYR A 118 3.09 19.86 -1.14
N LEU A 119 2.40 20.86 -1.69
CA LEU A 119 1.12 20.73 -2.37
C LEU A 119 1.16 21.49 -3.70
N VAL A 120 0.82 20.79 -4.76
CA VAL A 120 0.62 21.41 -6.09
C VAL A 120 -0.77 22.00 -6.16
N VAL A 121 -0.86 23.27 -6.46
CA VAL A 121 -2.11 24.04 -6.52
C VAL A 121 -2.21 24.71 -7.87
N SER A 122 -3.40 24.70 -8.48
CA SER A 122 -3.62 25.46 -9.72
C SER A 122 -4.62 26.60 -9.52
N LYS A 123 -4.39 27.69 -10.23
CA LYS A 123 -5.27 28.86 -10.32
C LYS A 123 -5.25 29.38 -11.74
N ASN A 124 -6.43 29.59 -12.34
CA ASN A 124 -6.55 30.07 -13.72
C ASN A 124 -5.76 29.18 -14.73
N LYS A 125 -5.80 27.86 -14.54
CA LYS A 125 -5.08 26.88 -15.38
C LYS A 125 -3.55 26.99 -15.32
N LYS A 126 -2.99 27.69 -14.35
CA LYS A 126 -1.56 27.73 -14.06
C LYS A 126 -1.29 27.10 -12.69
N PHE A 127 -0.17 26.41 -12.59
CA PHE A 127 0.22 25.66 -11.43
C PHE A 127 1.29 26.40 -10.60
N GLY A 128 1.18 26.28 -9.30
CA GLY A 128 2.14 26.72 -8.30
C GLY A 128 2.47 25.59 -7.32
N LEU A 129 3.51 25.74 -6.57
CA LEU A 129 3.95 24.82 -5.52
C LEU A 129 3.95 25.56 -4.19
N VAL A 130 3.25 25.00 -3.20
CA VAL A 130 3.13 25.58 -1.86
C VAL A 130 3.66 24.59 -0.84
N ASN A 131 4.50 25.05 0.05
CA ASN A 131 4.82 24.31 1.27
C ASN A 131 3.92 24.81 2.40
N TYR A 132 2.86 24.04 2.69
CA TYR A 132 1.84 24.43 3.68
C TYR A 132 2.31 24.25 5.14
N LEU A 133 3.46 23.62 5.38
CA LEU A 133 4.03 23.51 6.72
C LEU A 133 4.88 24.74 7.09
N SER A 134 5.48 25.39 6.10
CA SER A 134 6.28 26.62 6.27
C SER A 134 5.57 27.88 5.76
N ASP A 135 4.32 27.74 5.31
CA ASP A 135 3.50 28.84 4.74
C ASP A 135 4.17 29.55 3.54
N LYS A 136 5.00 28.81 2.77
CA LYS A 136 5.81 29.37 1.70
C LYS A 136 5.28 28.96 0.33
N TYR A 137 5.11 29.93 -0.57
CA TYR A 137 4.94 29.68 -1.99
C TYR A 137 6.32 29.46 -2.60
N GLU A 138 6.62 28.19 -2.93
CA GLU A 138 7.89 27.80 -3.56
C GLU A 138 7.95 28.20 -5.03
N LEU A 139 6.82 28.04 -5.72
CA LEU A 139 6.64 28.42 -7.12
C LEU A 139 5.29 29.11 -7.29
N ASP A 140 5.31 30.29 -7.92
CA ASP A 140 4.11 31.05 -8.26
C ASP A 140 3.27 30.34 -9.35
N PHE A 141 2.02 30.79 -9.53
CA PHE A 141 1.06 30.26 -10.54
C PHE A 141 1.43 30.68 -11.96
N LEU A 142 2.58 30.25 -12.46
CA LEU A 142 3.13 30.63 -13.77
C LEU A 142 3.34 29.43 -14.70
N TYR A 143 3.21 28.21 -14.20
CA TYR A 143 3.62 27.00 -14.88
C TYR A 143 2.43 26.26 -15.52
N ASP A 144 2.68 25.49 -16.57
CA ASP A 144 1.67 24.73 -17.31
C ASP A 144 1.34 23.41 -16.59
N SER A 145 2.27 22.85 -15.83
CA SER A 145 2.10 21.69 -14.95
C SER A 145 3.22 21.63 -13.92
N ILE A 146 2.94 21.04 -12.77
CA ILE A 146 3.94 20.65 -11.76
C ILE A 146 3.59 19.22 -11.33
N GLU A 147 4.57 18.33 -11.37
CA GLU A 147 4.40 16.93 -10.99
C GLU A 147 5.44 16.55 -9.94
N TYR A 148 5.00 15.86 -8.89
CA TYR A 148 5.93 15.25 -7.94
C TYR A 148 6.71 14.14 -8.64
N ALA A 149 8.02 14.22 -8.58
CA ALA A 149 8.92 13.36 -9.31
C ALA A 149 9.57 12.25 -8.46
N GLY A 150 9.12 12.09 -7.21
CA GLY A 150 9.79 11.18 -6.25
C GLY A 150 10.94 11.87 -5.51
N GLU A 151 11.32 11.35 -4.36
CA GLU A 151 12.51 11.73 -3.57
C GLU A 151 12.64 13.25 -3.33
N SER A 152 11.51 13.91 -3.06
CA SER A 152 11.38 15.37 -2.85
C SER A 152 11.69 16.24 -4.07
N MET A 153 11.79 15.67 -5.25
CA MET A 153 11.97 16.38 -6.53
C MET A 153 10.65 16.65 -7.22
N PHE A 154 10.61 17.66 -8.07
CA PHE A 154 9.46 17.99 -8.91
C PHE A 154 9.90 18.20 -10.35
N PHE A 155 9.02 17.80 -11.29
CA PHE A 155 9.08 18.24 -12.66
C PHE A 155 8.13 19.40 -12.86
N VAL A 156 8.64 20.50 -13.44
CA VAL A 156 7.90 21.74 -13.68
C VAL A 156 7.84 21.99 -15.17
N LYS A 157 6.64 22.19 -15.73
CA LYS A 157 6.42 22.41 -17.15
C LYS A 157 6.15 23.88 -17.46
N LYS A 158 6.83 24.41 -18.46
CA LYS A 158 6.59 25.74 -19.02
C LYS A 158 6.88 25.73 -20.52
N ASN A 159 5.98 26.33 -21.31
CA ASN A 159 6.12 26.39 -22.78
C ASN A 159 6.37 25.00 -23.39
N ASN A 160 5.63 24.02 -22.94
CA ASN A 160 5.67 22.62 -23.38
C ASN A 160 7.01 21.90 -23.13
N LYS A 161 7.89 22.44 -22.26
CA LYS A 161 9.14 21.82 -21.84
C LYS A 161 9.15 21.65 -20.33
N TRP A 162 9.82 20.60 -19.86
CA TRP A 162 10.01 20.30 -18.46
C TRP A 162 11.36 20.73 -17.96
N ALA A 163 11.40 21.14 -16.71
CA ALA A 163 12.62 21.35 -15.90
C ALA A 163 12.55 20.54 -14.62
N ILE A 164 13.68 20.25 -14.03
CA ILE A 164 13.81 19.62 -12.72
C ILE A 164 13.90 20.72 -11.66
N TYR A 165 13.06 20.60 -10.63
CA TYR A 165 13.03 21.52 -9.50
C TYR A 165 13.27 20.76 -8.19
N ASN A 166 14.23 21.27 -7.41
CA ASN A 166 14.52 20.83 -6.06
C ASN A 166 14.05 21.94 -5.10
N PRO A 167 13.13 21.69 -4.14
CA PRO A 167 12.65 22.74 -3.24
C PRO A 167 13.73 23.42 -2.40
N GLU A 168 14.85 22.73 -2.12
CA GLU A 168 15.96 23.28 -1.34
C GLU A 168 16.94 24.11 -2.19
N LYS A 169 17.12 23.73 -3.47
CA LYS A 169 18.14 24.31 -4.36
C LYS A 169 17.55 25.19 -5.48
N GLY A 170 16.24 25.10 -5.72
CA GLY A 170 15.57 25.75 -6.85
C GLY A 170 15.62 24.88 -8.13
N PHE A 171 15.55 25.52 -9.30
CA PHE A 171 15.70 24.84 -10.58
C PHE A 171 17.13 24.33 -10.76
N VAL A 172 17.28 23.01 -10.92
CA VAL A 172 18.56 22.34 -11.18
C VAL A 172 18.79 22.11 -12.67
N SER A 173 17.74 22.30 -13.51
CA SER A 173 17.86 22.27 -14.96
C SER A 173 17.10 23.43 -15.60
N ASP A 174 17.44 23.76 -16.86
CA ASP A 174 16.59 24.57 -17.72
C ASP A 174 15.35 23.81 -18.21
N PHE A 175 14.39 24.53 -18.82
CA PHE A 175 13.19 23.95 -19.45
C PHE A 175 13.53 23.36 -20.82
N VAL A 176 14.15 22.18 -20.82
CA VAL A 176 14.69 21.54 -22.03
C VAL A 176 14.07 20.17 -22.31
N TYR A 177 13.53 19.50 -21.30
CA TYR A 177 13.05 18.13 -21.43
C TYR A 177 11.67 18.04 -22.07
N GLN A 178 11.45 16.99 -22.87
CA GLN A 178 10.16 16.70 -23.53
C GLN A 178 9.30 15.77 -22.69
N ARG A 179 9.94 14.78 -22.02
CA ARG A 179 9.35 13.83 -21.08
C ARG A 179 10.26 13.59 -19.91
N ASN A 180 9.69 12.98 -18.87
CA ASN A 180 10.38 12.67 -17.62
C ASN A 180 9.89 11.35 -17.06
N SER A 181 10.68 10.75 -16.18
CA SER A 181 10.28 9.63 -15.32
C SER A 181 10.53 9.99 -13.86
N TYR A 182 9.93 9.21 -12.94
CA TYR A 182 10.17 9.38 -11.52
C TYR A 182 11.65 9.21 -11.17
N PHE A 183 12.11 9.96 -10.15
CA PHE A 183 13.38 9.69 -9.49
C PHE A 183 13.26 8.43 -8.63
N THR A 184 14.16 7.50 -8.86
CA THR A 184 14.32 6.28 -8.08
C THR A 184 15.82 6.06 -7.84
N LYS A 185 16.22 5.87 -6.58
CA LYS A 185 17.62 5.77 -6.18
C LYS A 185 18.46 6.92 -6.79
N GLU A 186 17.94 8.15 -6.62
CA GLU A 186 18.55 9.40 -7.03
C GLU A 186 18.73 9.61 -8.54
N LYS A 187 18.11 8.78 -9.37
CA LYS A 187 18.22 8.84 -10.83
C LYS A 187 16.86 8.97 -11.50
N SER A 188 16.81 9.68 -12.61
CA SER A 188 15.62 9.80 -13.47
C SER A 188 16.04 9.75 -14.93
N CYS A 189 15.17 9.16 -15.78
CA CYS A 189 15.35 9.18 -17.23
C CYS A 189 14.53 10.33 -17.82
N VAL A 190 15.19 11.22 -18.58
CA VAL A 190 14.56 12.37 -19.22
C VAL A 190 14.77 12.35 -20.74
N GLU A 191 13.74 12.74 -21.51
CA GLU A 191 13.81 12.87 -22.96
C GLU A 191 14.15 14.30 -23.34
N VAL A 192 15.24 14.51 -24.07
CA VAL A 192 15.67 15.83 -24.56
C VAL A 192 15.27 16.11 -26.00
N GLY A 193 15.07 15.10 -26.81
CA GLY A 193 14.68 15.15 -28.21
C GLY A 193 14.24 13.79 -28.72
N ARG A 194 13.84 13.72 -29.98
CA ARG A 194 13.41 12.47 -30.58
C ARG A 194 14.50 11.40 -30.49
N ASN A 195 14.22 10.29 -29.79
CA ASN A 195 15.16 9.21 -29.54
C ASN A 195 16.47 9.66 -28.85
N GLN A 196 16.37 10.62 -27.95
CA GLN A 196 17.49 11.11 -27.14
C GLN A 196 17.06 11.16 -25.68
N TYR A 197 17.53 10.23 -24.90
CA TYR A 197 17.23 10.06 -23.48
C TYR A 197 18.51 10.21 -22.66
N PHE A 198 18.41 10.91 -21.53
CA PHE A 198 19.49 11.03 -20.58
C PHE A 198 19.06 10.43 -19.24
N LEU A 199 19.91 9.62 -18.66
CA LEU A 199 19.85 9.30 -17.25
C LEU A 199 20.55 10.42 -16.50
N VAL A 200 19.83 11.08 -15.60
CA VAL A 200 20.35 12.20 -14.80
C VAL A 200 20.20 11.92 -13.31
N ASP A 201 21.10 12.50 -12.50
CA ASP A 201 20.95 12.55 -11.04
C ASP A 201 20.11 13.77 -10.59
N LYS A 202 19.95 13.93 -9.28
CA LYS A 202 19.20 15.04 -8.67
C LYS A 202 19.81 16.43 -8.91
N GLU A 203 21.08 16.49 -9.23
CA GLU A 203 21.82 17.69 -9.59
C GLU A 203 21.80 17.95 -11.10
N ASN A 204 21.06 17.14 -11.85
CA ASN A 204 20.98 17.20 -13.31
C ASN A 204 22.29 16.85 -14.02
N LYS A 205 23.20 16.13 -13.37
CA LYS A 205 24.40 15.60 -14.01
C LYS A 205 24.00 14.42 -14.91
N ILE A 206 24.43 14.46 -16.16
CA ILE A 206 24.18 13.37 -17.11
C ILE A 206 25.07 12.19 -16.75
N LEU A 207 24.45 11.07 -16.37
CA LEU A 207 25.12 9.81 -16.04
C LEU A 207 25.26 8.90 -17.28
N LEU A 208 24.24 8.90 -18.13
CA LEU A 208 24.19 8.07 -19.33
C LEU A 208 23.38 8.75 -20.43
N LYS A 209 23.81 8.60 -21.70
CA LYS A 209 23.03 8.98 -22.89
C LYS A 209 22.54 7.74 -23.61
N SER A 210 21.27 7.70 -23.96
CA SER A 210 20.63 6.56 -24.63
C SER A 210 19.79 7.02 -25.82
N LYS A 211 19.65 6.14 -26.83
CA LYS A 211 18.67 6.30 -27.93
C LYS A 211 17.26 5.88 -27.49
N TYR A 212 17.15 5.15 -26.41
CA TYR A 212 15.93 4.56 -25.91
C TYR A 212 15.69 4.97 -24.47
N GLU A 213 14.42 4.97 -24.05
CA GLU A 213 14.03 5.23 -22.68
C GLU A 213 14.59 4.16 -21.76
N LEU A 214 15.04 4.56 -20.58
CA LEU A 214 15.50 3.65 -19.54
C LEU A 214 14.41 3.53 -18.48
N ILE A 215 13.88 2.32 -18.27
CA ILE A 215 12.68 2.09 -17.45
C ILE A 215 12.95 1.51 -16.05
N ASN A 216 14.16 0.98 -15.78
CA ASN A 216 14.53 0.47 -14.46
C ASN A 216 15.72 1.24 -13.87
N THR A 217 15.58 2.53 -13.71
CA THR A 217 16.65 3.43 -13.22
C THR A 217 17.07 3.10 -11.78
N GLU A 218 16.28 2.32 -11.06
CA GLU A 218 16.56 1.83 -9.69
C GLU A 218 17.51 0.62 -9.62
N ALA A 219 17.88 0.04 -10.75
CA ALA A 219 18.76 -1.14 -10.76
C ALA A 219 20.07 -0.84 -10.02
N SER A 220 20.41 -1.73 -9.08
CA SER A 220 21.67 -1.64 -8.32
C SER A 220 22.87 -2.13 -9.12
N ASN A 221 22.62 -2.69 -10.30
CA ASN A 221 23.59 -3.24 -11.22
C ASN A 221 23.89 -2.21 -12.31
N ASP A 222 25.03 -2.35 -12.95
CA ASP A 222 25.44 -1.50 -14.08
C ASP A 222 24.69 -1.84 -15.38
N TYR A 223 23.41 -2.25 -15.27
CA TYR A 223 22.55 -2.62 -16.39
C TYR A 223 21.21 -1.90 -16.34
N PHE A 224 20.74 -1.48 -17.52
CA PHE A 224 19.49 -0.76 -17.67
C PHE A 224 18.62 -1.42 -18.72
N VAL A 225 17.33 -1.58 -18.42
CA VAL A 225 16.34 -1.99 -19.40
C VAL A 225 16.02 -0.79 -20.28
N SER A 226 16.26 -0.93 -21.57
CA SER A 226 15.94 0.07 -22.60
C SER A 226 14.62 -0.28 -23.27
N LEU A 227 13.77 0.73 -23.50
CA LEU A 227 12.44 0.60 -24.12
C LEU A 227 12.35 1.44 -25.40
N ASP A 228 12.06 0.80 -26.52
CA ASP A 228 11.61 1.50 -27.72
C ASP A 228 10.07 1.55 -27.73
N ARG A 229 9.49 2.72 -27.47
CA ARG A 229 8.04 2.91 -27.43
C ARG A 229 7.35 2.80 -28.79
N ASN A 230 8.09 2.89 -29.91
CA ASN A 230 7.49 2.81 -31.24
C ASN A 230 7.12 1.36 -31.58
N ILE A 231 7.92 0.41 -31.14
CA ILE A 231 7.72 -1.02 -31.40
C ILE A 231 7.30 -1.79 -30.14
N ASP A 232 7.22 -1.11 -28.98
CA ASP A 232 6.88 -1.68 -27.67
C ASP A 232 7.75 -2.90 -27.35
N LYS A 233 9.08 -2.71 -27.44
CA LYS A 233 10.08 -3.73 -27.17
C LYS A 233 11.14 -3.24 -26.23
N GLU A 234 11.57 -4.16 -25.38
CA GLU A 234 12.63 -3.97 -24.40
C GLU A 234 13.93 -4.64 -24.85
N GLY A 235 15.02 -4.02 -24.46
CA GLY A 235 16.38 -4.53 -24.58
C GLY A 235 17.16 -4.27 -23.29
N LEU A 236 18.41 -4.66 -23.26
CA LEU A 236 19.30 -4.43 -22.11
C LEU A 236 20.57 -3.74 -22.58
N ILE A 237 20.96 -2.68 -21.88
CA ILE A 237 22.23 -1.99 -22.08
C ILE A 237 23.03 -1.99 -20.77
N ASP A 238 24.36 -1.84 -20.88
CA ASP A 238 25.23 -1.66 -19.73
C ASP A 238 25.35 -0.18 -19.32
N SER A 239 26.11 0.10 -18.28
CA SER A 239 26.37 1.46 -17.77
C SER A 239 27.10 2.39 -18.75
N GLU A 240 27.73 1.85 -19.79
CA GLU A 240 28.36 2.60 -20.87
C GLU A 240 27.40 2.84 -22.05
N GLY A 241 26.19 2.29 -22.00
CA GLY A 241 25.17 2.36 -23.05
C GLY A 241 25.34 1.35 -24.18
N LYS A 242 26.20 0.36 -24.00
CA LYS A 242 26.41 -0.69 -24.98
C LYS A 242 25.28 -1.74 -24.88
N GLU A 243 24.78 -2.17 -26.03
CA GLU A 243 23.76 -3.21 -26.12
C GLU A 243 24.29 -4.54 -25.57
N VAL A 244 23.53 -5.13 -24.65
CA VAL A 244 23.76 -6.44 -24.05
C VAL A 244 22.72 -7.44 -24.54
N LEU A 245 21.45 -7.01 -24.63
CA LEU A 245 20.37 -7.74 -25.28
C LEU A 245 19.66 -6.80 -26.26
N PRO A 246 19.33 -7.28 -27.48
CA PRO A 246 18.68 -6.46 -28.50
C PRO A 246 17.25 -6.08 -28.09
N LEU A 247 16.71 -5.05 -28.71
CA LEU A 247 15.33 -4.56 -28.53
C LEU A 247 14.32 -5.48 -29.26
N GLU A 248 14.11 -6.66 -28.72
CA GLU A 248 13.17 -7.63 -29.31
C GLU A 248 12.26 -8.32 -28.29
N TYR A 249 12.44 -8.03 -26.99
CA TYR A 249 11.72 -8.69 -25.91
C TYR A 249 10.46 -7.91 -25.53
N SER A 250 9.48 -8.63 -25.00
CA SER A 250 8.25 -8.02 -24.50
C SER A 250 8.41 -7.50 -23.09
N HIS A 251 9.28 -8.14 -22.31
CA HIS A 251 9.58 -7.70 -20.93
C HIS A 251 10.93 -8.27 -20.45
N ILE A 252 11.66 -7.44 -19.71
CA ILE A 252 12.92 -7.80 -19.05
C ILE A 252 12.85 -7.34 -17.61
N THR A 253 13.05 -8.25 -16.66
CA THR A 253 13.14 -7.92 -15.24
C THR A 253 14.47 -8.39 -14.67
N ILE A 254 15.18 -7.50 -13.98
CA ILE A 254 16.50 -7.77 -13.41
C ILE A 254 16.35 -8.14 -11.93
N TYR A 255 17.00 -9.24 -11.53
CA TYR A 255 17.07 -9.74 -10.16
C TYR A 255 18.52 -10.12 -9.82
N GLY A 256 19.20 -9.26 -9.09
CA GLY A 256 20.62 -9.47 -8.76
C GLY A 256 21.47 -9.68 -10.01
N ASP A 257 22.12 -10.82 -10.12
CA ASP A 257 22.98 -11.19 -11.24
C ASP A 257 22.23 -11.76 -12.45
N TYR A 258 20.90 -11.83 -12.41
CA TYR A 258 20.08 -12.46 -13.43
C TYR A 258 19.03 -11.52 -13.99
N ALA A 259 18.67 -11.72 -15.25
CA ALA A 259 17.50 -11.13 -15.86
C ALA A 259 16.56 -12.24 -16.34
N ILE A 260 15.30 -12.13 -16.01
CA ILE A 260 14.22 -12.91 -16.64
C ILE A 260 13.79 -12.13 -17.87
N VAL A 261 13.86 -12.79 -19.01
CA VAL A 261 13.60 -12.19 -20.32
C VAL A 261 12.41 -12.89 -20.96
N ASP A 262 11.39 -12.14 -21.27
CA ASP A 262 10.15 -12.62 -21.91
C ASP A 262 10.12 -12.20 -23.38
N LYS A 263 9.99 -13.19 -24.28
CA LYS A 263 9.79 -12.95 -25.70
C LYS A 263 8.38 -13.33 -26.10
N ASN A 264 7.56 -12.31 -26.43
CA ASN A 264 6.19 -12.45 -26.94
C ASN A 264 5.20 -13.14 -25.95
N ASN A 265 5.39 -13.00 -24.62
CA ASN A 265 4.56 -13.60 -23.57
C ASN A 265 4.46 -15.14 -23.62
N THR A 266 5.35 -15.80 -24.34
CA THR A 266 5.30 -17.26 -24.56
C THR A 266 6.65 -17.95 -24.44
N GLN A 267 7.75 -17.22 -24.57
CA GLN A 267 9.09 -17.75 -24.52
C GLN A 267 9.90 -17.00 -23.47
N PHE A 268 10.34 -17.72 -22.48
CA PHE A 268 11.12 -17.17 -21.38
C PHE A 268 12.58 -17.63 -21.47
N PHE A 269 13.45 -16.73 -21.02
CA PHE A 269 14.89 -17.00 -20.94
C PHE A 269 15.39 -16.51 -19.58
N LEU A 270 16.38 -17.21 -19.06
CA LEU A 270 17.17 -16.77 -17.91
C LEU A 270 18.53 -16.29 -18.41
N PHE A 271 18.78 -15.02 -18.32
CA PHE A 271 20.02 -14.39 -18.73
C PHE A 271 20.91 -14.10 -17.52
N ASN A 272 22.16 -14.55 -17.54
CA ASN A 272 23.14 -14.23 -16.51
C ASN A 272 23.90 -12.96 -16.90
N LEU A 273 23.79 -11.90 -16.11
CA LEU A 273 24.40 -10.60 -16.39
C LEU A 273 25.92 -10.64 -16.36
N LYS A 274 26.54 -11.51 -15.53
CA LYS A 274 28.00 -11.66 -15.41
C LYS A 274 28.61 -12.49 -16.53
N THR A 275 28.05 -13.66 -16.75
CA THR A 275 28.60 -14.60 -17.73
C THR A 275 28.09 -14.37 -19.16
N LYS A 276 27.02 -13.56 -19.32
CA LYS A 276 26.30 -13.33 -20.59
C LYS A 276 25.65 -14.59 -21.17
N GLU A 277 25.51 -15.63 -20.38
CA GLU A 277 24.85 -16.87 -20.79
C GLU A 277 23.32 -16.63 -20.81
N ASN A 278 22.70 -17.07 -21.93
CA ASN A 278 21.25 -16.96 -22.13
C ASN A 278 20.63 -18.35 -22.24
N LYS A 279 19.89 -18.78 -21.23
CA LYS A 279 19.27 -20.11 -21.16
C LYS A 279 17.80 -20.04 -21.48
N LYS A 280 17.35 -20.74 -22.52
CA LYS A 280 15.93 -20.82 -22.88
C LYS A 280 15.19 -21.76 -21.92
N VAL A 281 14.09 -21.28 -21.34
CA VAL A 281 13.13 -22.10 -20.62
C VAL A 281 12.36 -22.96 -21.62
N LYS A 282 12.38 -24.28 -21.44
CA LYS A 282 11.80 -25.22 -22.41
C LYS A 282 10.29 -25.15 -22.51
N GLU A 283 9.64 -24.98 -21.38
CA GLU A 283 8.16 -24.94 -21.23
C GLU A 283 7.77 -24.11 -20.01
N GLY A 284 6.65 -23.40 -20.07
CA GLY A 284 6.10 -22.64 -18.96
C GLY A 284 6.69 -21.24 -18.80
N SER A 285 6.40 -20.61 -17.67
CA SER A 285 6.91 -19.29 -17.29
C SER A 285 7.83 -19.40 -16.07
N ILE A 286 8.80 -18.49 -15.99
CA ILE A 286 9.79 -18.47 -14.92
C ILE A 286 9.61 -17.19 -14.09
N PHE A 287 9.75 -17.30 -12.76
CA PHE A 287 9.69 -16.21 -11.81
C PHE A 287 10.87 -16.27 -10.85
N PHE A 288 11.36 -15.12 -10.42
CA PHE A 288 12.40 -15.08 -9.40
C PHE A 288 11.86 -15.53 -8.05
N LEU A 289 12.62 -16.36 -7.34
CA LEU A 289 12.27 -16.80 -6.00
C LEU A 289 13.17 -16.13 -4.94
N PHE A 290 14.46 -16.44 -4.94
CA PHE A 290 15.48 -15.77 -4.12
C PHE A 290 16.88 -16.23 -4.58
N ASP A 291 17.90 -15.44 -4.33
CA ASP A 291 19.32 -15.71 -4.65
C ASP A 291 19.53 -16.18 -6.10
N LYS A 292 19.75 -17.46 -6.30
CA LYS A 292 19.94 -18.14 -7.59
C LYS A 292 18.83 -19.13 -7.92
N TYR A 293 17.73 -19.06 -7.21
CA TYR A 293 16.60 -19.98 -7.35
C TYR A 293 15.40 -19.28 -7.96
N PHE A 294 14.65 -20.05 -8.73
CA PHE A 294 13.51 -19.56 -9.50
C PHE A 294 12.33 -20.54 -9.38
N LEU A 295 11.13 -20.04 -9.65
CA LEU A 295 9.94 -20.85 -9.82
C LEU A 295 9.68 -21.02 -11.31
N LEU A 296 9.54 -22.27 -11.74
CA LEU A 296 9.07 -22.63 -13.07
C LEU A 296 7.62 -23.07 -12.96
N ASN A 297 6.71 -22.30 -13.58
CA ASN A 297 5.29 -22.65 -13.63
C ASN A 297 4.98 -23.35 -14.97
N VAL A 298 4.55 -24.60 -14.88
CA VAL A 298 4.13 -25.41 -16.03
C VAL A 298 2.73 -25.95 -15.74
N LYS A 299 1.73 -25.55 -16.52
CA LYS A 299 0.33 -26.03 -16.40
C LYS A 299 -0.24 -25.88 -14.97
N ASN A 300 -0.01 -24.71 -14.34
CA ASN A 300 -0.42 -24.40 -12.97
C ASN A 300 0.25 -25.25 -11.88
N GLN A 301 1.37 -25.88 -12.19
CA GLN A 301 2.22 -26.55 -11.21
C GLN A 301 3.55 -25.79 -11.12
N GLU A 302 4.00 -25.54 -9.91
CA GLU A 302 5.23 -24.82 -9.61
C GLU A 302 6.35 -25.78 -9.25
N PHE A 303 7.51 -25.55 -9.86
CA PHE A 303 8.74 -26.29 -9.59
C PHE A 303 9.82 -25.32 -9.13
N ILE A 304 10.58 -25.70 -8.13
CA ILE A 304 11.75 -24.92 -7.71
C ILE A 304 12.94 -25.37 -8.56
N ILE A 305 13.56 -24.41 -9.23
CA ILE A 305 14.70 -24.64 -10.12
C ILE A 305 15.89 -23.75 -9.73
N ASP A 306 17.09 -24.18 -10.08
CA ASP A 306 18.30 -23.39 -9.96
C ASP A 306 18.57 -22.52 -11.21
N ASN A 307 19.67 -21.76 -11.19
CA ASN A 307 20.11 -20.92 -12.31
C ASN A 307 20.62 -21.72 -13.51
N SER A 308 20.68 -23.04 -13.43
CA SER A 308 20.95 -23.96 -14.55
C SER A 308 19.66 -24.55 -15.13
N LEU A 309 18.52 -24.12 -14.64
CA LEU A 309 17.15 -24.59 -14.94
C LEU A 309 16.92 -26.06 -14.53
N ASN A 310 17.72 -26.59 -13.60
CA ASN A 310 17.52 -27.91 -13.03
C ASN A 310 16.56 -27.84 -11.85
N LYS A 311 15.69 -28.84 -11.72
CA LYS A 311 14.83 -28.97 -10.54
C LYS A 311 15.67 -29.21 -9.29
N VAL A 312 15.46 -28.38 -8.27
CA VAL A 312 16.10 -28.51 -6.96
C VAL A 312 15.33 -29.48 -6.07
N VAL A 313 14.01 -29.48 -6.22
CA VAL A 313 13.08 -30.39 -5.58
C VAL A 313 12.38 -31.19 -6.67
N ASN A 314 12.32 -32.51 -6.52
CA ASN A 314 11.79 -33.41 -7.58
C ASN A 314 10.25 -33.31 -7.73
N GLU A 315 9.55 -32.87 -6.67
CA GLU A 315 8.09 -32.73 -6.72
C GLU A 315 7.64 -31.37 -7.25
N SER A 316 6.40 -31.34 -7.70
CA SER A 316 5.69 -30.10 -8.05
C SER A 316 4.75 -29.68 -6.93
N PHE A 317 4.47 -28.40 -6.88
CA PHE A 317 3.57 -27.79 -5.92
C PHE A 317 2.44 -27.05 -6.64
N ASP A 318 1.29 -26.92 -5.96
CA ASP A 318 0.21 -26.05 -6.42
C ASP A 318 0.59 -24.58 -6.23
N ARG A 319 1.41 -24.30 -5.18
CA ARG A 319 1.95 -22.98 -4.86
C ARG A 319 3.24 -23.08 -4.05
N VAL A 320 4.15 -22.15 -4.32
CA VAL A 320 5.35 -21.90 -3.50
C VAL A 320 5.38 -20.42 -3.12
N THR A 321 5.51 -20.13 -1.84
CA THR A 321 5.63 -18.75 -1.33
C THR A 321 6.92 -18.61 -0.54
N PHE A 322 7.77 -17.68 -0.94
CA PHE A 322 8.96 -17.32 -0.18
C PHE A 322 8.64 -16.25 0.83
N ILE A 323 8.95 -16.51 2.09
CA ILE A 323 8.82 -15.57 3.20
C ILE A 323 10.21 -15.07 3.56
N SER A 324 10.43 -13.78 3.40
CA SER A 324 11.66 -13.11 3.79
C SER A 324 11.35 -11.91 4.66
N THR A 325 11.90 -11.91 5.86
CA THR A 325 11.95 -10.76 6.78
C THR A 325 13.40 -10.60 7.22
N ASP A 326 13.70 -9.58 8.01
CA ASP A 326 15.06 -9.38 8.55
C ASP A 326 15.61 -10.61 9.30
N LYS A 327 14.73 -11.48 9.79
CA LYS A 327 15.08 -12.66 10.59
C LYS A 327 14.74 -13.99 9.93
N LEU A 328 13.86 -14.01 8.94
CA LEU A 328 13.24 -15.24 8.42
C LEU A 328 13.44 -15.39 6.92
N GLN A 329 13.86 -16.57 6.49
CA GLN A 329 13.94 -16.96 5.08
C GLN A 329 13.48 -18.42 4.94
N TYR A 330 12.20 -18.58 4.60
CA TYR A 330 11.55 -19.88 4.50
C TYR A 330 10.62 -19.94 3.29
N LEU A 331 10.30 -21.16 2.88
CA LEU A 331 9.31 -21.40 1.84
C LEU A 331 8.11 -22.14 2.45
N ILE A 332 6.94 -21.65 2.14
CA ILE A 332 5.70 -22.39 2.32
C ILE A 332 5.34 -22.97 0.97
N THR A 333 5.26 -24.29 0.90
CA THR A 333 4.78 -25.00 -0.29
C THR A 333 3.40 -25.54 -0.03
N GLU A 334 2.50 -25.46 -1.02
CA GLU A 334 1.15 -26.01 -0.96
C GLU A 334 0.99 -27.10 -2.00
N LYS A 335 0.44 -28.25 -1.59
CA LYS A 335 0.03 -29.33 -2.47
C LYS A 335 -1.27 -29.94 -1.97
N ASN A 336 -2.29 -30.01 -2.79
CA ASN A 336 -3.61 -30.53 -2.43
C ASN A 336 -4.19 -29.86 -1.16
N LYS A 337 -4.01 -28.53 -1.03
CA LYS A 337 -4.43 -27.71 0.12
C LYS A 337 -3.69 -28.03 1.43
N ILE A 338 -2.65 -28.79 1.39
CA ILE A 338 -1.75 -29.07 2.53
C ILE A 338 -0.47 -28.25 2.34
N ASN A 339 -0.11 -27.52 3.37
CA ASN A 339 1.11 -26.75 3.39
C ASN A 339 2.25 -27.52 4.04
N ASN A 340 3.46 -27.31 3.55
CA ASN A 340 4.71 -27.73 4.17
C ASN A 340 5.64 -26.52 4.32
N LEU A 341 6.55 -26.58 5.27
CA LEU A 341 7.52 -25.54 5.54
C LEU A 341 8.92 -26.05 5.23
N LEU A 342 9.63 -25.36 4.34
CA LEU A 342 11.00 -25.66 3.96
C LEU A 342 11.92 -24.51 4.37
N ASN A 343 13.17 -24.85 4.76
CA ASN A 343 14.23 -23.87 4.88
C ASN A 343 14.78 -23.46 3.51
N LYS A 344 15.71 -22.49 3.46
CA LYS A 344 16.37 -22.03 2.23
C LYS A 344 17.20 -23.09 1.52
N ASN A 345 17.49 -24.22 2.18
CA ASN A 345 18.17 -25.39 1.59
C ASN A 345 17.15 -26.43 1.11
N PHE A 346 15.85 -26.09 1.09
CA PHE A 346 14.73 -26.96 0.68
C PHE A 346 14.51 -28.19 1.54
N GLN A 347 15.03 -28.18 2.76
CA GLN A 347 14.79 -29.23 3.75
C GLN A 347 13.50 -28.92 4.50
N GLN A 348 12.64 -29.92 4.64
CA GLN A 348 11.41 -29.81 5.42
C GLN A 348 11.75 -29.61 6.89
N ILE A 349 11.19 -28.54 7.48
CA ILE A 349 11.45 -28.17 8.88
C ILE A 349 10.37 -28.74 9.78
N PHE A 350 9.11 -28.72 9.31
CA PHE A 350 7.98 -29.19 10.06
C PHE A 350 7.47 -30.51 9.45
N PRO A 351 7.46 -31.62 10.20
CA PRO A 351 7.29 -32.98 9.65
C PRO A 351 5.87 -33.28 9.17
N ASP A 352 4.88 -32.60 9.72
CA ASP A 352 3.47 -32.84 9.39
C ASP A 352 2.92 -31.73 8.47
N GLY A 353 2.15 -32.11 7.47
CA GLY A 353 1.37 -31.16 6.69
C GLY A 353 0.34 -30.41 7.55
N PHE A 354 0.08 -29.15 7.22
CA PHE A 354 -0.77 -28.28 8.01
C PHE A 354 -1.60 -27.31 7.16
N THR A 355 -2.61 -26.72 7.76
CA THR A 355 -3.34 -25.56 7.21
C THR A 355 -2.98 -24.31 7.99
N ILE A 356 -2.72 -23.20 7.29
CA ILE A 356 -2.37 -21.92 7.91
C ILE A 356 -3.64 -21.15 8.24
N TYR A 357 -3.70 -20.63 9.47
CA TYR A 357 -4.78 -19.76 9.97
C TYR A 357 -4.33 -18.32 10.15
N ALA A 358 -3.09 -18.10 10.54
CA ALA A 358 -2.48 -16.79 10.64
C ALA A 358 -0.97 -16.86 10.49
N LEU A 359 -0.39 -15.77 9.98
CA LEU A 359 1.04 -15.57 9.83
C LEU A 359 1.42 -14.17 10.31
N ASP A 360 2.22 -14.08 11.35
CA ASP A 360 2.82 -12.82 11.80
C ASP A 360 4.35 -12.85 11.80
N GLU A 361 4.99 -11.76 12.16
CA GLU A 361 6.46 -11.63 12.15
C GLU A 361 7.19 -12.54 13.13
N ASN A 362 6.50 -13.13 14.11
CA ASN A 362 7.10 -13.95 15.16
C ASN A 362 6.61 -15.39 15.15
N GLN A 363 5.44 -15.67 14.56
CA GLN A 363 4.78 -16.96 14.72
C GLN A 363 3.78 -17.28 13.61
N LEU A 364 3.45 -18.55 13.52
CA LEU A 364 2.47 -19.12 12.62
C LEU A 364 1.38 -19.82 13.44
N VAL A 365 0.11 -19.54 13.18
CA VAL A 365 -1.00 -20.33 13.71
C VAL A 365 -1.43 -21.32 12.65
N ILE A 366 -1.38 -22.59 12.99
CA ILE A 366 -1.64 -23.73 12.10
C ILE A 366 -2.71 -24.66 12.67
N LYS A 367 -3.27 -25.47 11.79
CA LYS A 367 -4.04 -26.66 12.16
C LYS A 367 -3.44 -27.88 11.47
N ASN A 368 -3.14 -28.90 12.23
CA ASN A 368 -2.71 -30.22 11.75
C ASN A 368 -3.53 -31.33 12.41
N LYS A 369 -3.06 -32.58 12.32
CA LYS A 369 -3.69 -33.74 12.98
C LYS A 369 -3.83 -33.63 14.50
N ASN A 370 -2.97 -32.79 15.15
CA ASN A 370 -2.98 -32.59 16.59
C ASN A 370 -3.83 -31.38 17.03
N GLY A 371 -4.61 -30.78 16.11
CA GLY A 371 -5.45 -29.61 16.35
C GLY A 371 -4.76 -28.29 16.03
N TYR A 372 -5.24 -27.20 16.67
CA TYR A 372 -4.67 -25.89 16.50
C TYR A 372 -3.38 -25.74 17.29
N GLN A 373 -2.34 -25.19 16.66
CA GLN A 373 -1.04 -24.96 17.26
C GLN A 373 -0.47 -23.61 16.86
N ARG A 374 0.27 -23.00 17.76
CA ARG A 374 1.20 -21.91 17.52
C ARG A 374 2.58 -22.49 17.23
N LEU A 375 3.23 -22.01 16.20
CA LEU A 375 4.60 -22.36 15.82
C LEU A 375 5.45 -21.09 15.84
N GLU A 376 6.44 -21.03 16.70
CA GLU A 376 7.40 -19.91 16.81
C GLU A 376 8.49 -20.03 15.72
N TRP A 377 8.80 -18.93 15.03
CA TRP A 377 9.77 -18.94 13.94
C TRP A 377 11.21 -19.24 14.36
N ASP A 378 11.66 -18.67 15.48
CA ASP A 378 13.06 -18.76 15.88
C ASP A 378 13.43 -20.11 16.49
N THR A 379 12.51 -20.74 17.17
CA THR A 379 12.72 -21.95 17.95
C THR A 379 12.09 -23.19 17.36
N TRP A 380 11.16 -23.03 16.43
CA TRP A 380 10.27 -24.09 15.91
C TRP A 380 9.46 -24.78 16.99
N LYS A 381 9.38 -24.15 18.14
CA LYS A 381 8.59 -24.65 19.25
C LYS A 381 7.11 -24.55 18.91
N THR A 382 6.41 -25.65 19.10
CA THR A 382 4.96 -25.73 18.97
C THR A 382 4.28 -25.65 20.32
N GLU A 383 3.16 -24.95 20.38
CA GLU A 383 2.29 -24.87 21.54
C GLU A 383 0.85 -25.09 21.12
N SER A 384 0.14 -25.97 21.83
CA SER A 384 -1.27 -26.26 21.52
C SER A 384 -2.17 -25.10 21.88
N LEU A 385 -3.08 -24.76 20.98
CA LEU A 385 -4.12 -23.76 21.18
C LEU A 385 -5.46 -24.48 21.40
N ASN A 386 -5.93 -24.50 22.65
CA ASN A 386 -7.13 -25.25 23.07
C ASN A 386 -8.41 -24.46 22.81
N PHE A 387 -8.81 -24.38 21.53
CA PHE A 387 -10.04 -23.76 21.06
C PHE A 387 -10.87 -24.76 20.26
N ASP A 388 -12.20 -24.62 20.31
CA ASP A 388 -13.13 -25.45 19.52
C ASP A 388 -12.96 -25.15 18.04
N GLU A 389 -12.76 -23.87 17.71
CA GLU A 389 -12.59 -23.36 16.37
C GLU A 389 -11.76 -22.08 16.38
N ILE A 390 -10.91 -21.89 15.37
CA ILE A 390 -10.26 -20.62 15.03
C ILE A 390 -10.70 -20.27 13.61
N LEU A 391 -11.22 -19.07 13.40
CA LEU A 391 -11.58 -18.60 12.07
C LEU A 391 -10.31 -18.11 11.36
N PRO A 392 -10.10 -18.51 10.08
CA PRO A 392 -8.98 -18.01 9.31
C PRO A 392 -9.12 -16.50 9.07
N THR A 393 -7.99 -15.80 9.06
CA THR A 393 -7.97 -14.41 8.61
C THR A 393 -8.41 -14.35 7.15
N SER A 394 -9.16 -13.33 6.77
CA SER A 394 -9.98 -13.24 5.56
C SER A 394 -9.27 -13.34 4.20
N ASP A 395 -7.96 -13.58 4.16
CA ASP A 395 -7.23 -13.79 2.92
C ASP A 395 -6.14 -14.87 3.04
N PRO A 396 -6.50 -16.15 2.82
CA PRO A 396 -5.52 -17.23 2.75
C PRO A 396 -4.61 -17.15 1.50
N PHE A 397 -4.89 -16.24 0.56
CA PHE A 397 -4.16 -16.15 -0.71
C PHE A 397 -2.97 -15.20 -0.70
N PHE A 398 -2.87 -14.29 0.28
CA PHE A 398 -1.72 -13.43 0.45
C PHE A 398 -1.04 -13.70 1.78
N PHE A 399 -0.08 -14.62 1.78
CA PHE A 399 0.83 -14.82 2.91
C PHE A 399 1.72 -13.57 3.07
N ARG A 400 1.10 -12.46 3.48
CA ARG A 400 1.85 -11.31 3.96
C ARG A 400 1.98 -11.45 5.46
N VAL A 401 3.23 -11.39 5.91
CA VAL A 401 3.52 -11.22 7.33
C VAL A 401 2.79 -9.97 7.81
N GLN A 402 1.82 -10.15 8.69
CA GLN A 402 1.02 -9.05 9.22
C GLN A 402 1.53 -8.69 10.62
N LYS A 403 1.50 -7.40 10.94
CA LYS A 403 1.80 -6.95 12.31
C LYS A 403 0.51 -6.88 13.13
N ASN A 404 0.57 -7.39 14.37
CA ASN A 404 -0.54 -7.31 15.33
C ASN A 404 -1.85 -7.95 14.87
N ILE A 405 -1.77 -9.15 14.32
CA ILE A 405 -2.96 -9.94 13.96
C ILE A 405 -3.65 -10.40 15.24
N GLY A 406 -4.97 -10.29 15.28
CA GLY A 406 -5.79 -11.03 16.21
C GLY A 406 -6.69 -12.01 15.47
N LEU A 407 -7.11 -13.04 16.15
CA LEU A 407 -7.92 -14.15 15.62
C LEU A 407 -9.24 -14.25 16.33
N ILE A 408 -10.32 -14.46 15.56
CA ILE A 408 -11.59 -14.85 16.13
C ILE A 408 -11.52 -16.36 16.45
N ALA A 409 -11.78 -16.71 17.70
CA ALA A 409 -11.80 -18.10 18.15
C ALA A 409 -13.10 -18.43 18.88
N LYS A 410 -13.41 -19.71 18.98
CA LYS A 410 -14.57 -20.26 19.69
C LYS A 410 -14.11 -21.19 20.81
N LYS A 411 -14.69 -21.05 21.99
CA LYS A 411 -14.40 -21.87 23.14
C LYS A 411 -15.68 -22.07 23.98
N GLY A 412 -16.04 -23.32 24.28
CA GLY A 412 -17.27 -23.62 24.99
C GLY A 412 -18.54 -23.13 24.27
N GLY A 413 -18.53 -23.14 22.93
CA GLY A 413 -19.65 -22.69 22.12
C GLY A 413 -19.80 -21.18 21.98
N LYS A 414 -18.96 -20.36 22.61
CA LYS A 414 -18.97 -18.89 22.53
C LYS A 414 -17.73 -18.37 21.81
N TYR A 415 -17.90 -17.22 21.12
CA TYR A 415 -16.83 -16.57 20.41
C TYR A 415 -16.11 -15.54 21.28
N GLY A 416 -14.82 -15.40 21.05
CA GLY A 416 -13.92 -14.41 21.60
C GLY A 416 -12.88 -13.98 20.58
N PHE A 417 -11.95 -13.14 20.98
CA PHE A 417 -10.86 -12.66 20.15
C PHE A 417 -9.53 -12.84 20.88
N ILE A 418 -8.55 -13.39 20.21
CA ILE A 418 -7.27 -13.79 20.79
C ILE A 418 -6.09 -13.20 20.01
N GLU A 419 -4.95 -13.02 20.64
CA GLU A 419 -3.66 -12.89 19.98
C GLU A 419 -3.24 -14.24 19.36
N PRO A 420 -2.35 -14.26 18.35
CA PRO A 420 -1.79 -15.53 17.84
C PRO A 420 -1.10 -16.38 18.90
N SER A 421 -0.65 -15.76 20.01
CA SER A 421 -0.14 -16.44 21.21
C SER A 421 -1.19 -17.28 21.94
N GLY A 422 -2.46 -17.14 21.60
CA GLY A 422 -3.60 -17.72 22.33
C GLY A 422 -4.07 -16.88 23.51
N LYS A 423 -3.43 -15.73 23.78
CA LYS A 423 -3.87 -14.82 24.84
C LYS A 423 -5.20 -14.17 24.48
N GLU A 424 -6.14 -14.20 25.43
CA GLU A 424 -7.45 -13.60 25.28
C GLU A 424 -7.38 -12.08 25.26
N ILE A 425 -7.97 -11.47 24.22
CA ILE A 425 -8.19 -10.03 24.09
C ILE A 425 -9.64 -9.71 24.41
N LEU A 426 -10.59 -10.47 23.81
CA LEU A 426 -12.02 -10.36 24.13
C LEU A 426 -12.51 -11.69 24.71
N PRO A 427 -13.35 -11.66 25.77
CA PRO A 427 -13.81 -12.85 26.46
C PRO A 427 -14.70 -13.73 25.57
N PHE A 428 -14.69 -15.04 25.87
CA PHE A 428 -15.53 -16.05 25.20
C PHE A 428 -16.97 -16.05 25.74
N ILE A 429 -17.71 -14.97 25.50
CA ILE A 429 -19.08 -14.79 25.95
C ILE A 429 -20.07 -14.50 24.81
N TYR A 430 -19.58 -14.18 23.62
CA TYR A 430 -20.40 -13.73 22.50
C TYR A 430 -21.00 -14.89 21.71
N GLU A 431 -22.23 -14.69 21.22
CA GLU A 431 -22.93 -15.63 20.37
C GLU A 431 -22.48 -15.54 18.90
N GLU A 432 -22.01 -14.36 18.53
CA GLU A 432 -21.47 -14.03 17.21
C GLU A 432 -20.47 -12.88 17.35
N ILE A 433 -19.46 -12.84 16.49
CA ILE A 433 -18.46 -11.79 16.45
C ILE A 433 -18.01 -11.53 15.01
N ALA A 434 -17.92 -10.27 14.62
CA ALA A 434 -17.34 -9.85 13.35
C ALA A 434 -16.40 -8.67 13.61
N GLY A 435 -15.15 -8.82 13.21
CA GLY A 435 -14.16 -7.75 13.27
C GLY A 435 -14.27 -6.81 12.07
N PHE A 436 -14.00 -5.54 12.28
CA PHE A 436 -13.82 -4.56 11.22
C PHE A 436 -12.74 -3.53 11.62
N ARG A 437 -12.29 -2.72 10.65
CA ARG A 437 -11.18 -1.78 10.87
C ARG A 437 -9.92 -2.45 11.43
N ASN A 438 -9.45 -3.49 10.73
CA ASN A 438 -8.29 -4.26 11.15
C ASN A 438 -8.40 -4.78 12.59
N ASN A 439 -9.60 -5.27 12.96
CA ASN A 439 -9.91 -5.81 14.29
C ASN A 439 -9.72 -4.81 15.46
N LYS A 440 -9.93 -3.53 15.20
CA LYS A 440 -9.96 -2.50 16.26
C LYS A 440 -11.35 -2.25 16.84
N ALA A 441 -12.38 -2.70 16.14
CA ALA A 441 -13.74 -2.69 16.61
C ALA A 441 -14.46 -3.98 16.18
N PHE A 442 -15.47 -4.39 16.92
CA PHE A 442 -16.19 -5.64 16.73
C PHE A 442 -17.68 -5.43 16.87
N VAL A 443 -18.43 -5.92 15.88
CA VAL A 443 -19.85 -6.19 16.07
C VAL A 443 -19.97 -7.53 16.77
N VAL A 444 -20.64 -7.54 17.90
CA VAL A 444 -20.80 -8.74 18.70
C VAL A 444 -22.27 -8.93 19.07
N LYS A 445 -22.70 -10.18 19.20
CA LYS A 445 -24.03 -10.54 19.64
C LYS A 445 -24.01 -11.06 21.07
N LEU A 446 -24.82 -10.49 21.93
CA LEU A 446 -24.98 -10.88 23.31
C LEU A 446 -26.46 -10.83 23.69
N ASN A 447 -26.99 -11.90 24.28
CA ASN A 447 -28.40 -12.06 24.64
C ASN A 447 -29.36 -11.79 23.44
N GLY A 448 -28.99 -12.30 22.27
CA GLY A 448 -29.80 -12.18 21.06
C GLY A 448 -29.75 -10.84 20.35
N LYS A 449 -29.04 -9.84 20.88
CA LYS A 449 -28.91 -8.50 20.30
C LYS A 449 -27.48 -8.16 19.93
N TYR A 450 -27.32 -7.39 18.85
CA TYR A 450 -26.03 -6.90 18.42
C TYR A 450 -25.66 -5.58 19.09
N GLY A 451 -24.38 -5.40 19.35
CA GLY A 451 -23.77 -4.18 19.82
C GLY A 451 -22.41 -3.99 19.17
N LEU A 452 -21.77 -2.86 19.44
CA LEU A 452 -20.44 -2.53 18.97
C LEU A 452 -19.51 -2.35 20.17
N ILE A 453 -18.37 -3.02 20.15
CA ILE A 453 -17.33 -2.91 21.17
C ILE A 453 -15.97 -2.62 20.52
N ASN A 454 -15.01 -2.12 21.31
CA ASN A 454 -13.61 -2.06 20.91
C ASN A 454 -12.84 -3.30 21.39
N ASN A 455 -11.56 -3.41 21.06
CA ASN A 455 -10.72 -4.54 21.47
C ASN A 455 -10.28 -4.50 22.94
N LYS A 456 -10.70 -3.47 23.72
CA LYS A 456 -10.63 -3.46 25.18
C LYS A 456 -11.92 -3.93 25.84
N ASN A 457 -12.85 -4.45 25.04
CA ASN A 457 -14.18 -4.86 25.49
C ASN A 457 -15.06 -3.70 26.02
N GLU A 458 -14.76 -2.47 25.62
CA GLU A 458 -15.56 -1.30 25.98
C GLU A 458 -16.70 -1.13 24.98
N ILE A 459 -17.91 -0.88 25.49
CA ILE A 459 -19.10 -0.70 24.64
C ILE A 459 -19.03 0.66 23.92
N ILE A 460 -19.11 0.62 22.61
CA ILE A 460 -19.26 1.78 21.74
C ILE A 460 -20.73 2.02 21.40
N ARG A 461 -21.48 0.93 21.13
CA ARG A 461 -22.94 0.94 20.93
C ARG A 461 -23.59 -0.17 21.74
N PRO A 462 -24.72 0.12 22.42
CA PRO A 462 -25.37 -0.85 23.29
C PRO A 462 -25.90 -2.06 22.52
N PHE A 463 -26.16 -3.15 23.25
CA PHE A 463 -26.71 -4.38 22.70
C PHE A 463 -28.23 -4.29 22.52
N VAL A 464 -28.67 -3.52 21.52
CA VAL A 464 -30.10 -3.26 21.24
C VAL A 464 -30.50 -3.56 19.81
N TYR A 465 -29.55 -3.75 18.91
CA TYR A 465 -29.78 -3.90 17.48
C TYR A 465 -30.17 -5.32 17.09
N ASP A 466 -31.04 -5.45 16.08
CA ASP A 466 -31.53 -6.75 15.56
C ASP A 466 -30.57 -7.35 14.54
N SER A 467 -29.85 -6.49 13.80
CA SER A 467 -28.95 -6.93 12.74
C SER A 467 -27.85 -5.90 12.47
N TYR A 468 -26.86 -6.31 11.69
CA TYR A 468 -25.81 -5.46 11.14
C TYR A 468 -25.56 -5.79 9.67
N GLY A 469 -24.85 -4.92 8.99
CA GLY A 469 -24.40 -5.18 7.62
C GLY A 469 -23.25 -4.30 7.20
N PHE A 470 -22.54 -4.79 6.20
CA PHE A 470 -21.45 -4.08 5.55
C PHE A 470 -21.84 -3.72 4.12
N SER A 471 -21.54 -2.51 3.70
CA SER A 471 -21.53 -2.10 2.29
C SER A 471 -20.07 -1.86 1.86
N LYS A 472 -19.85 -1.49 0.59
CA LYS A 472 -18.51 -1.11 0.13
C LYS A 472 -17.96 0.14 0.81
N GLU A 473 -18.83 0.98 1.36
CA GLU A 473 -18.48 2.32 1.86
C GLU A 473 -18.69 2.47 3.37
N TYR A 474 -19.59 1.69 3.97
CA TYR A 474 -19.94 1.83 5.39
C TYR A 474 -20.44 0.53 6.03
N MET A 475 -20.34 0.50 7.33
CA MET A 475 -20.97 -0.50 8.20
C MET A 475 -22.16 0.15 8.92
N TYR A 476 -23.22 -0.61 9.11
CA TYR A 476 -24.41 -0.14 9.85
C TYR A 476 -24.92 -1.20 10.84
N LEU A 477 -25.54 -0.68 11.90
CA LEU A 477 -26.36 -1.44 12.83
C LEU A 477 -27.84 -1.12 12.55
N SER A 478 -28.75 -2.06 12.75
CA SER A 478 -30.18 -1.86 12.48
C SER A 478 -31.04 -2.32 13.64
N ASP A 479 -31.96 -1.46 14.08
CA ASP A 479 -33.04 -1.77 15.02
C ASP A 479 -34.40 -1.56 14.31
N LYS A 480 -35.24 -2.60 14.26
CA LYS A 480 -36.57 -2.57 13.62
C LYS A 480 -36.57 -1.96 12.22
N GLY A 481 -35.52 -2.25 11.44
CA GLY A 481 -35.35 -1.74 10.08
C GLY A 481 -34.78 -0.31 9.98
N LYS A 482 -34.63 0.40 11.08
CA LYS A 482 -33.93 1.71 11.11
C LYS A 482 -32.42 1.49 11.19
N LYS A 483 -31.70 1.96 10.17
CA LYS A 483 -30.25 1.82 10.07
C LYS A 483 -29.53 2.99 10.74
N GLU A 484 -28.56 2.68 11.58
CA GLU A 484 -27.55 3.61 12.07
C GLU A 484 -26.23 3.34 11.35
N ILE A 485 -25.77 4.31 10.57
CA ILE A 485 -24.46 4.21 9.89
C ILE A 485 -23.36 4.43 10.92
N ILE A 486 -22.51 3.44 11.09
CA ILE A 486 -21.46 3.46 12.11
C ILE A 486 -20.16 4.05 11.58
N SER A 487 -19.80 3.74 10.34
CA SER A 487 -18.55 4.22 9.77
C SER A 487 -18.53 4.05 8.27
N THR A 488 -17.88 4.96 7.59
CA THR A 488 -17.35 4.72 6.25
C THR A 488 -16.17 3.73 6.36
N LEU A 489 -16.11 2.75 5.46
CA LEU A 489 -15.06 1.72 5.44
C LEU A 489 -13.76 2.20 4.76
N ASN A 490 -13.69 3.47 4.38
CA ASN A 490 -12.52 4.11 3.75
C ASN A 490 -11.54 4.68 4.77
#